data_0a7001ce1745b03b5988550c9068ebd0
#
_entry.id   0a7001ce1745b03b5988550c9068ebd0
#
_cell.length_a   1.000
_cell.length_b   1.000
_cell.length_c   1.000
_cell.angle_alpha   90.00
_cell.angle_beta   90.00
_cell.angle_gamma   90.00
#
_symmetry.space_group_name_H-M   'P 1'
#
loop_
_entity.id
_entity.type
_entity.pdbx_description
1 polymer ?
#
loop_
_entity_poly.entity_id
_entity_poly.type
_entity_poly.pdbx_seq_one_letter_code
_entity_poly.pdbx_strand_id
1 'polypeptide(L)'
;MYILFVSGFTFFHPGVSGISEETQEFIAQIRELGVGKKVQLLSFSCLPAFPAFNYCGIQTTQRGFPLILAQIYQGRDKFNGPFLYKNGSETWKVLQAYIDVTVEDIELRKPDYIFSDDRPIRQGLGASRFNFIEFLMLDDHFKILFQTNYQFLKEASGFKIFQRRSG
;
A
#
# COMPACT_ATOMS: atom_id res chain seq x y z
N MET A 1 -9.84 10.07 20.88
CA MET A 1 -10.09 9.36 19.60
C MET A 1 -9.42 7.99 19.72
N TYR A 2 -10.22 6.94 20.00
CA TYR A 2 -9.69 5.60 20.24
C TYR A 2 -9.46 4.91 18.90
N ILE A 3 -8.19 4.61 18.59
CA ILE A 3 -7.83 3.73 17.48
C ILE A 3 -7.94 2.31 18.02
N LEU A 4 -8.94 1.57 17.54
CA LEU A 4 -9.09 0.15 17.83
C LEU A 4 -7.94 -0.63 17.18
N PHE A 5 -7.00 -1.05 18.01
CA PHE A 5 -6.03 -2.08 17.66
C PHE A 5 -6.77 -3.42 17.56
N VAL A 6 -6.96 -3.90 16.35
CA VAL A 6 -7.35 -5.29 16.13
C VAL A 6 -6.08 -6.10 15.97
N SER A 7 -5.50 -6.45 17.10
CA SER A 7 -4.45 -7.46 17.17
C SER A 7 -5.08 -8.84 17.01
N GLY A 8 -4.62 -9.60 16.05
CA GLY A 8 -4.77 -11.05 16.00
C GLY A 8 -6.12 -11.58 15.56
N PHE A 9 -6.50 -11.37 14.30
CA PHE A 9 -7.53 -12.20 13.70
C PHE A 9 -6.89 -13.33 12.87
N THR A 10 -6.63 -14.44 13.55
CA THR A 10 -6.51 -15.74 12.88
C THR A 10 -7.92 -16.27 12.63
N PHE A 11 -8.55 -15.84 11.54
CA PHE A 11 -9.74 -16.52 11.04
C PHE A 11 -9.31 -17.72 10.19
N PHE A 12 -8.96 -18.81 10.84
CA PHE A 12 -9.04 -20.12 10.22
C PHE A 12 -10.48 -20.63 10.41
N HIS A 13 -11.36 -20.32 9.47
CA HIS A 13 -12.57 -21.13 9.28
C HIS A 13 -12.20 -22.31 8.36
N PRO A 14 -12.17 -23.55 8.88
CA PRO A 14 -12.10 -24.72 8.04
C PRO A 14 -13.46 -24.88 7.36
N GLY A 15 -13.61 -24.31 6.16
CA GLY A 15 -14.86 -24.36 5.41
C GLY A 15 -15.04 -23.28 4.36
N VAL A 16 -14.14 -22.29 4.26
CA VAL A 16 -14.12 -21.36 3.14
C VAL A 16 -13.43 -22.08 1.98
N SER A 17 -14.21 -22.67 1.13
CA SER A 17 -13.77 -23.24 -0.13
C SER A 17 -13.17 -22.15 -1.01
N GLY A 18 -11.84 -22.17 -1.15
CA GLY A 18 -11.16 -21.52 -2.26
C GLY A 18 -10.68 -20.08 -1.98
N ILE A 19 -9.39 -19.97 -1.80
CA ILE A 19 -8.65 -18.74 -2.10
C ILE A 19 -8.98 -18.39 -3.55
N SER A 20 -9.32 -17.12 -3.85
CA SER A 20 -9.60 -16.68 -5.22
C SER A 20 -8.40 -16.97 -6.13
N GLU A 21 -8.67 -17.23 -7.40
CA GLU A 21 -7.63 -17.45 -8.41
C GLU A 21 -6.62 -16.30 -8.43
N GLU A 22 -7.09 -15.05 -8.38
CA GLU A 22 -6.26 -13.86 -8.27
C GLU A 22 -5.30 -13.92 -7.07
N THR A 23 -5.78 -14.37 -5.92
CA THR A 23 -4.93 -14.52 -4.72
C THR A 23 -3.92 -15.65 -4.90
N GLN A 24 -4.30 -16.77 -5.52
CA GLN A 24 -3.38 -17.88 -5.80
C GLN A 24 -2.26 -17.47 -6.75
N GLU A 25 -2.60 -16.76 -7.82
CA GLU A 25 -1.62 -16.21 -8.76
C GLU A 25 -0.66 -15.24 -8.05
N PHE A 26 -1.20 -14.36 -7.21
CA PHE A 26 -0.39 -13.42 -6.47
C PHE A 26 0.55 -14.12 -5.48
N ILE A 27 0.08 -15.15 -4.75
CA ILE A 27 0.92 -16.00 -3.89
C ILE A 27 2.08 -16.61 -4.69
N ALA A 28 1.79 -17.17 -5.86
CA ALA A 28 2.82 -17.77 -6.71
C ALA A 28 3.89 -16.74 -7.12
N GLN A 29 3.47 -15.50 -7.42
CA GLN A 29 4.37 -14.43 -7.87
C GLN A 29 5.24 -13.82 -6.76
N ILE A 30 4.78 -13.85 -5.48
CA ILE A 30 5.50 -13.21 -4.36
C ILE A 30 6.19 -14.20 -3.42
N ARG A 31 5.94 -15.50 -3.57
CA ARG A 31 6.51 -16.54 -2.69
C ARG A 31 8.05 -16.50 -2.64
N GLU A 32 8.69 -16.15 -3.75
CA GLU A 32 10.15 -16.04 -3.85
C GLU A 32 10.75 -14.91 -3.02
N LEU A 33 9.94 -13.91 -2.60
CA LEU A 33 10.43 -12.79 -1.78
C LEU A 33 10.92 -13.24 -0.41
N GLY A 34 10.43 -14.39 0.08
CA GLY A 34 10.91 -15.05 1.27
C GLY A 34 10.08 -14.81 2.53
N VAL A 35 10.09 -15.82 3.39
CA VAL A 35 9.42 -15.79 4.70
C VAL A 35 10.08 -14.78 5.63
N GLY A 36 9.26 -14.11 6.46
CA GLY A 36 9.73 -13.14 7.45
C GLY A 36 10.08 -11.76 6.88
N LYS A 37 9.96 -11.58 5.56
CA LYS A 37 10.21 -10.28 4.93
C LYS A 37 9.15 -9.27 5.34
N LYS A 38 9.58 -8.02 5.49
CA LYS A 38 8.74 -6.88 5.88
C LYS A 38 8.29 -6.14 4.64
N VAL A 39 6.99 -5.86 4.55
CA VAL A 39 6.38 -5.15 3.42
C VAL A 39 5.57 -3.95 3.88
N GLN A 40 5.81 -2.79 3.27
CA GLN A 40 4.89 -1.66 3.30
C GLN A 40 3.92 -1.78 2.13
N LEU A 41 2.63 -1.94 2.41
CA LEU A 41 1.59 -1.99 1.39
C LEU A 41 0.96 -0.62 1.20
N LEU A 42 1.05 -0.09 -0.01
CA LEU A 42 0.40 1.14 -0.43
C LEU A 42 -0.79 0.77 -1.33
N SER A 43 -1.96 0.58 -0.72
CA SER A 43 -3.19 0.19 -1.41
C SER A 43 -4.42 0.68 -0.65
N PHE A 44 -5.51 0.94 -1.37
CA PHE A 44 -6.83 1.18 -0.78
C PHE A 44 -7.55 -0.10 -0.37
N SER A 45 -7.09 -1.24 -0.86
CA SER A 45 -7.69 -2.55 -0.60
C SER A 45 -6.69 -3.49 0.07
N CYS A 46 -7.19 -4.29 0.99
CA CYS A 46 -6.40 -5.39 1.55
C CYS A 46 -6.30 -6.61 0.61
N LEU A 47 -7.17 -6.70 -0.39
CA LEU A 47 -7.18 -7.84 -1.32
C LEU A 47 -6.41 -7.52 -2.61
N PRO A 48 -5.71 -8.50 -3.19
CA PRO A 48 -5.45 -9.87 -2.72
C PRO A 48 -4.25 -9.95 -1.75
N ALA A 49 -3.63 -8.81 -1.40
CA ALA A 49 -2.35 -8.76 -0.71
C ALA A 49 -2.36 -9.45 0.68
N PHE A 50 -3.34 -9.16 1.53
CA PHE A 50 -3.33 -9.71 2.90
C PHE A 50 -3.45 -11.23 2.97
N PRO A 51 -4.39 -11.88 2.28
CA PRO A 51 -4.37 -13.33 2.25
C PRO A 51 -3.04 -13.87 1.75
N ALA A 52 -2.51 -13.32 0.66
CA ALA A 52 -1.26 -13.75 0.06
C ALA A 52 -0.06 -13.59 1.00
N PHE A 53 0.06 -12.45 1.70
CA PHE A 53 1.13 -12.21 2.66
C PHE A 53 1.13 -13.23 3.79
N ASN A 54 -0.04 -13.57 4.34
CA ASN A 54 -0.18 -14.58 5.38
C ASN A 54 0.30 -15.96 4.89
N TYR A 55 -0.09 -16.36 3.67
CA TYR A 55 0.36 -17.63 3.08
C TYR A 55 1.86 -17.67 2.77
N CYS A 56 2.46 -16.53 2.49
CA CYS A 56 3.89 -16.41 2.22
C CYS A 56 4.73 -16.14 3.47
N GLY A 57 4.12 -15.97 4.64
CA GLY A 57 4.82 -15.60 5.87
C GLY A 57 5.46 -14.21 5.82
N ILE A 58 4.88 -13.30 5.03
CA ILE A 58 5.32 -11.91 4.88
C ILE A 58 4.68 -11.06 5.97
N GLN A 59 5.45 -10.16 6.57
CA GLN A 59 5.01 -9.25 7.62
C GLN A 59 4.70 -7.86 7.03
N THR A 60 3.57 -7.27 7.41
CA THR A 60 3.25 -5.90 7.02
C THR A 60 3.76 -4.89 8.04
N THR A 61 4.25 -3.75 7.56
CA THR A 61 4.80 -2.69 8.42
C THR A 61 3.83 -1.53 8.65
N GLN A 62 2.80 -1.41 7.83
CA GLN A 62 1.85 -0.29 7.92
C GLN A 62 0.98 -0.36 9.18
N ARG A 63 0.70 0.80 9.78
CA ARG A 63 -0.19 0.95 10.94
C ARG A 63 -1.68 1.01 10.57
N GLY A 64 -2.02 1.19 9.30
CA GLY A 64 -3.41 1.29 8.84
C GLY A 64 -3.53 1.40 7.33
N PHE A 65 -4.78 1.35 6.85
CA PHE A 65 -5.09 1.54 5.44
C PHE A 65 -5.48 2.99 5.15
N PRO A 66 -5.15 3.52 3.99
CA PRO A 66 -5.47 4.89 3.59
C PRO A 66 -6.94 5.05 3.16
N LEU A 67 -7.89 4.50 3.93
CA LEU A 67 -9.33 4.60 3.62
C LEU A 67 -9.77 6.06 3.48
N ILE A 68 -9.16 6.96 4.23
CA ILE A 68 -9.46 8.39 4.14
C ILE A 68 -9.11 8.96 2.76
N LEU A 69 -8.05 8.48 2.12
CA LEU A 69 -7.71 8.89 0.76
C LEU A 69 -8.79 8.44 -0.22
N ALA A 70 -9.29 7.20 -0.10
CA ALA A 70 -10.37 6.72 -0.95
C ALA A 70 -11.62 7.59 -0.82
N GLN A 71 -11.97 8.02 0.40
CA GLN A 71 -13.10 8.92 0.64
C GLN A 71 -12.90 10.31 0.02
N ILE A 72 -11.71 10.88 0.15
CA ILE A 72 -11.36 12.17 -0.45
C ILE A 72 -11.48 12.13 -1.97
N TYR A 73 -11.12 11.00 -2.58
CA TYR A 73 -11.12 10.82 -4.03
C TYR A 73 -12.40 10.21 -4.59
N GLN A 74 -13.28 9.71 -3.75
CA GLN A 74 -14.57 9.15 -4.15
C GLN A 74 -15.47 10.22 -4.78
N GLY A 75 -16.05 9.90 -5.96
CA GLY A 75 -16.96 10.82 -6.66
C GLY A 75 -16.27 11.90 -7.51
N ARG A 76 -14.98 11.83 -7.70
CA ARG A 76 -14.25 12.73 -8.60
C ARG A 76 -14.00 12.05 -9.94
N ASP A 77 -14.79 12.40 -10.92
CA ASP A 77 -14.77 11.79 -12.28
C ASP A 77 -13.48 12.02 -13.08
N LYS A 78 -12.54 12.85 -12.62
CA LYS A 78 -11.37 13.22 -13.42
C LYS A 78 -10.12 13.39 -12.54
N PHE A 79 -9.43 12.30 -12.32
CA PHE A 79 -8.03 12.33 -11.95
C PHE A 79 -7.14 12.43 -13.21
N ASN A 80 -7.34 13.48 -13.99
CA ASN A 80 -6.50 13.79 -15.14
C ASN A 80 -5.59 14.97 -14.80
N GLY A 81 -4.72 14.82 -13.81
CA GLY A 81 -3.80 15.89 -13.49
C GLY A 81 -3.15 15.76 -12.11
N PRO A 82 -2.17 16.62 -11.82
CA PRO A 82 -1.52 16.65 -10.52
C PRO A 82 -2.57 16.85 -9.43
N PHE A 83 -2.33 16.25 -8.27
CA PHE A 83 -3.21 16.33 -7.11
C PHE A 83 -3.71 17.74 -6.86
N LEU A 84 -5.03 17.94 -7.01
CA LEU A 84 -5.67 19.26 -7.04
C LEU A 84 -5.74 19.96 -5.68
N TYR A 85 -5.11 19.42 -4.64
CA TYR A 85 -5.18 20.00 -3.32
C TYR A 85 -4.09 21.05 -3.14
N LYS A 86 -4.57 22.28 -2.96
CA LYS A 86 -3.67 23.38 -2.63
C LYS A 86 -3.05 23.14 -1.26
N ASN A 87 -1.76 23.33 -1.18
CA ASN A 87 -1.01 23.38 0.05
C ASN A 87 -1.71 24.33 1.04
N GLY A 88 -1.93 23.88 2.28
CA GLY A 88 -2.59 24.69 3.32
C GLY A 88 -4.10 24.52 3.45
N SER A 89 -4.77 23.76 2.56
CA SER A 89 -6.20 23.43 2.75
C SER A 89 -6.38 22.39 3.87
N GLU A 90 -7.58 22.33 4.48
CA GLU A 90 -7.90 21.29 5.49
C GLU A 90 -7.75 19.88 4.90
N THR A 91 -8.13 19.70 3.64
CA THR A 91 -7.93 18.41 2.95
C THR A 91 -6.45 18.09 2.81
N TRP A 92 -5.59 19.08 2.50
CA TRP A 92 -4.16 18.87 2.43
C TRP A 92 -3.57 18.44 3.78
N LYS A 93 -4.02 19.02 4.89
CA LYS A 93 -3.56 18.59 6.23
C LYS A 93 -3.82 17.11 6.49
N VAL A 94 -4.97 16.59 6.07
CA VAL A 94 -5.29 15.16 6.19
C VAL A 94 -4.38 14.31 5.30
N LEU A 95 -4.12 14.76 4.08
CA LEU A 95 -3.22 14.07 3.14
C LEU A 95 -1.78 14.08 3.67
N GLN A 96 -1.31 15.22 4.19
CA GLN A 96 0.01 15.33 4.79
C GLN A 96 0.16 14.40 5.99
N ALA A 97 -0.82 14.33 6.87
CA ALA A 97 -0.78 13.40 8.00
C ALA A 97 -0.65 11.93 7.58
N TYR A 98 -1.25 11.54 6.46
CA TYR A 98 -1.05 10.20 5.89
C TYR A 98 0.37 10.02 5.34
N ILE A 99 0.91 11.02 4.66
CA ILE A 99 2.29 11.00 4.17
C ILE A 99 3.25 10.84 5.36
N ASP A 100 3.11 11.69 6.40
CA ASP A 100 3.96 11.68 7.58
C ASP A 100 3.98 10.31 8.28
N VAL A 101 2.79 9.70 8.49
CA VAL A 101 2.67 8.36 9.07
C VAL A 101 3.34 7.30 8.18
N THR A 102 3.21 7.42 6.87
CA THR A 102 3.81 6.47 5.92
C THR A 102 5.34 6.58 5.93
N VAL A 103 5.86 7.79 5.94
CA VAL A 103 7.30 8.06 6.04
C VAL A 103 7.85 7.48 7.35
N GLU A 104 7.21 7.79 8.48
CA GLU A 104 7.61 7.26 9.79
C GLU A 104 7.62 5.73 9.83
N ASP A 105 6.58 5.07 9.27
CA ASP A 105 6.53 3.60 9.18
C ASP A 105 7.70 3.04 8.38
N ILE A 106 8.06 3.67 7.27
CA ILE A 106 9.18 3.23 6.42
C ILE A 106 10.52 3.44 7.12
N GLU A 107 10.72 4.58 7.77
CA GLU A 107 11.97 4.89 8.48
C GLU A 107 12.22 4.00 9.69
N LEU A 108 11.20 3.82 10.52
CA LEU A 108 11.32 3.05 11.77
C LEU A 108 11.37 1.54 11.52
N ARG A 109 10.54 1.05 10.60
CA ARG A 109 10.36 -0.38 10.38
C ARG A 109 11.20 -0.94 9.27
N LYS A 110 11.71 -0.07 8.39
CA LYS A 110 12.64 -0.38 7.31
C LYS A 110 12.17 -1.59 6.49
N PRO A 111 11.00 -1.52 5.82
CA PRO A 111 10.49 -2.66 5.06
C PRO A 111 11.48 -3.10 3.99
N ASP A 112 11.59 -4.42 3.79
CA ASP A 112 12.39 -5.00 2.70
C ASP A 112 11.81 -4.65 1.34
N TYR A 113 10.47 -4.52 1.27
CA TYR A 113 9.76 -4.20 0.04
C TYR A 113 8.66 -3.16 0.28
N ILE A 114 8.42 -2.33 -0.74
CA ILE A 114 7.25 -1.47 -0.85
C ILE A 114 6.40 -2.00 -2.01
N PHE A 115 5.12 -2.31 -1.73
CA PHE A 115 4.14 -2.73 -2.72
C PHE A 115 3.20 -1.57 -2.99
N SER A 116 3.22 -1.03 -4.19
CA SER A 116 2.33 0.03 -4.63
C SER A 116 1.26 -0.53 -5.56
N ASP A 117 0.01 -0.46 -5.15
CA ASP A 117 -1.13 -0.90 -5.95
C ASP A 117 -1.37 0.07 -7.11
N ASP A 118 -1.13 -0.42 -8.33
CA ASP A 118 -1.31 0.34 -9.59
C ASP A 118 -2.46 -0.21 -10.45
N ARG A 119 -3.33 -1.04 -9.88
CA ARG A 119 -4.46 -1.61 -10.60
C ARG A 119 -5.42 -0.52 -11.06
N PRO A 120 -5.96 -0.63 -12.30
CA PRO A 120 -6.81 0.40 -12.88
C PRO A 120 -8.20 0.49 -12.23
N ILE A 121 -8.71 -0.62 -11.68
CA ILE A 121 -10.02 -0.70 -11.03
C ILE A 121 -9.81 -0.90 -9.54
N ARG A 122 -10.34 0.03 -8.74
CA ARG A 122 -10.22 -0.01 -7.29
C ARG A 122 -11.55 0.34 -6.66
N GLN A 123 -11.88 -0.35 -5.59
CA GLN A 123 -13.08 -0.05 -4.83
C GLN A 123 -13.04 1.41 -4.35
N GLY A 124 -14.05 2.19 -4.69
CA GLY A 124 -14.18 3.61 -4.30
C GLY A 124 -13.56 4.64 -5.25
N LEU A 125 -12.74 4.23 -6.23
CA LEU A 125 -12.12 5.15 -7.20
C LEU A 125 -12.63 4.98 -8.64
N GLY A 126 -13.55 4.04 -8.87
CA GLY A 126 -13.99 3.71 -10.23
C GLY A 126 -12.83 3.19 -11.09
N ALA A 127 -12.84 3.53 -12.38
CA ALA A 127 -11.80 3.15 -13.33
C ALA A 127 -10.50 3.99 -13.22
N SER A 128 -10.44 4.94 -12.30
CA SER A 128 -9.28 5.83 -12.16
C SER A 128 -8.11 5.09 -11.52
N ARG A 129 -6.91 5.37 -12.00
CA ARG A 129 -5.66 4.91 -11.38
C ARG A 129 -5.22 5.91 -10.33
N PHE A 130 -4.73 5.42 -9.21
CA PHE A 130 -4.08 6.21 -8.19
C PHE A 130 -2.65 5.76 -8.02
N ASN A 131 -1.70 6.61 -8.35
CA ASN A 131 -0.29 6.32 -8.19
C ASN A 131 0.16 6.75 -6.79
N PHE A 132 0.26 5.79 -5.86
CA PHE A 132 0.70 6.06 -4.48
C PHE A 132 2.10 6.63 -4.40
N ILE A 133 3.03 6.14 -5.23
CA ILE A 133 4.42 6.63 -5.22
C ILE A 133 4.47 8.09 -5.67
N GLU A 134 3.78 8.43 -6.75
CA GLU A 134 3.72 9.80 -7.26
C GLU A 134 3.06 10.74 -6.24
N PHE A 135 2.01 10.29 -5.57
CA PHE A 135 1.36 11.04 -4.50
C PHE A 135 2.31 11.29 -3.32
N LEU A 136 2.99 10.26 -2.84
CA LEU A 136 3.91 10.39 -1.71
C LEU A 136 5.14 11.23 -2.07
N MET A 137 5.57 11.24 -3.34
CA MET A 137 6.67 12.08 -3.83
C MET A 137 6.36 13.59 -3.86
N LEU A 138 5.13 14.01 -3.53
CA LEU A 138 4.84 15.43 -3.26
C LEU A 138 5.53 15.92 -1.99
N ASP A 139 5.92 15.02 -1.10
CA ASP A 139 6.72 15.29 0.08
C ASP A 139 8.20 15.05 -0.22
N ASP A 140 9.03 16.06 0.01
CA ASP A 140 10.46 15.98 -0.29
C ASP A 140 11.18 14.97 0.61
N HIS A 141 10.73 14.76 1.85
CA HIS A 141 11.31 13.78 2.76
C HIS A 141 11.06 12.35 2.24
N PHE A 142 9.81 12.03 1.88
CA PHE A 142 9.52 10.74 1.26
C PHE A 142 10.31 10.53 -0.03
N LYS A 143 10.39 11.55 -0.88
CA LYS A 143 11.12 11.49 -2.15
C LYS A 143 12.59 11.12 -1.94
N ILE A 144 13.28 11.79 -1.03
CA ILE A 144 14.68 11.50 -0.70
C ILE A 144 14.81 10.08 -0.14
N LEU A 145 13.98 9.74 0.87
CA LEU A 145 13.95 8.44 1.52
C LEU A 145 13.77 7.31 0.50
N PHE A 146 12.78 7.45 -0.37
CA PHE A 146 12.44 6.42 -1.36
C PHE A 146 13.53 6.27 -2.43
N GLN A 147 13.97 7.37 -3.02
CA GLN A 147 14.99 7.34 -4.09
C GLN A 147 16.34 6.82 -3.60
N THR A 148 16.68 7.10 -2.34
CA THR A 148 17.93 6.62 -1.75
C THR A 148 17.88 5.14 -1.41
N ASN A 149 16.76 4.67 -0.83
CA ASN A 149 16.72 3.36 -0.20
C ASN A 149 16.02 2.28 -1.03
N TYR A 150 15.24 2.65 -2.05
CA TYR A 150 14.43 1.68 -2.80
C TYR A 150 14.72 1.73 -4.29
N GLN A 151 14.55 0.59 -4.95
CA GLN A 151 14.62 0.46 -6.40
C GLN A 151 13.50 -0.44 -6.90
N PHE A 152 13.02 -0.17 -8.10
CA PHE A 152 12.02 -1.03 -8.74
C PHE A 152 12.58 -2.44 -8.92
N LEU A 153 11.79 -3.44 -8.51
CA LEU A 153 12.14 -4.85 -8.66
C LEU A 153 11.35 -5.50 -9.80
N LYS A 154 10.02 -5.47 -9.68
CA LYS A 154 9.11 -6.11 -10.65
C LYS A 154 7.66 -5.65 -10.48
N GLU A 155 6.80 -6.10 -11.37
CA GLU A 155 5.35 -6.06 -11.20
C GLU A 155 4.80 -7.47 -10.91
N ALA A 156 3.77 -7.53 -10.05
CA ALA A 156 3.06 -8.76 -9.72
C ALA A 156 1.58 -8.44 -9.47
N SER A 157 0.68 -9.06 -10.23
CA SER A 157 -0.79 -8.89 -10.13
C SER A 157 -1.23 -7.43 -10.00
N GLY A 158 -0.59 -6.53 -10.76
CA GLY A 158 -0.89 -5.09 -10.77
C GLY A 158 -0.33 -4.29 -9.60
N PHE A 159 0.57 -4.88 -8.80
CA PHE A 159 1.39 -4.16 -7.84
C PHE A 159 2.77 -3.90 -8.41
N LYS A 160 3.24 -2.65 -8.30
CA LYS A 160 4.65 -2.33 -8.46
C LYS A 160 5.39 -2.63 -7.17
N ILE A 161 6.40 -3.48 -7.25
CA ILE A 161 7.21 -3.93 -6.11
C ILE A 161 8.56 -3.25 -6.18
N PHE A 162 8.89 -2.55 -5.09
CA PHE A 162 10.19 -1.92 -4.92
C PHE A 162 10.94 -2.62 -3.80
N GLN A 163 12.19 -2.95 -4.05
CA GLN A 163 13.07 -3.59 -3.09
C GLN A 163 13.99 -2.58 -2.44
N ARG A 164 14.23 -2.75 -1.14
CA ARG A 164 15.21 -1.97 -0.43
C ARG A 164 16.61 -2.31 -0.94
N ARG A 165 17.41 -1.28 -1.23
CA ARG A 165 18.81 -1.44 -1.64
C ARG A 165 19.60 -2.02 -0.49
N SER A 166 20.46 -3.00 -0.80
CA SER A 166 21.49 -3.47 0.13
C SER A 166 22.50 -2.33 0.31
N GLY A 167 22.61 -1.81 1.51
CA GLY A 167 23.67 -0.88 1.88
C GLY A 167 24.98 -1.59 2.05
#